data_4703b65f01463013d094fa2dabf21d1c
#
_entry.id   4703b65f01463013d094fa2dabf21d1c
#
_cell.length_a   1.000
_cell.length_b   1.000
_cell.length_c   1.000
_cell.angle_alpha   90.00
_cell.angle_beta   90.00
_cell.angle_gamma   90.00
#
_symmetry.space_group_name_H-M   'P 1'
#
loop_
_entity.id
_entity.type
_entity.pdbx_description
1 polymer ?
#
loop_
_entity_poly.entity_id
_entity_poly.type
_entity_poly.pdbx_seq_one_letter_code
_entity_poly.pdbx_strand_id
1 'polypeptide(L)'
;MKAHKVPATYLSGWEIPTLKDRIYVFYKNQTAQNGIVKRFRDVDRITTEHSYFMEEDFYYIDFSIDGIEYKLEKEINTFFNLNQYTITCEDDLAVVADGESRPIVTINSHETYQKYKDNMKNWSISDSSGALVPLSDFKDALNSFVFSVVGVIIEENYFANDIENKWNDVRASIIADTTGLSAGNPISITRKNDFFEFYTLQYLRVDRRYD
;
A
#
# COMPACT_ATOMS: atom_id res chain seq x y z
N MET A 1 4.35 7.19 4.03
CA MET A 1 5.45 6.53 3.25
C MET A 1 5.37 6.99 1.79
N LYS A 2 6.49 7.37 1.18
CA LYS A 2 6.50 7.74 -0.25
C LYS A 2 6.46 6.48 -1.09
N ALA A 3 5.51 6.38 -2.00
CA ALA A 3 5.36 5.27 -2.91
C ALA A 3 5.36 5.74 -4.37
N HIS A 4 5.82 4.88 -5.28
CA HIS A 4 5.78 5.16 -6.71
C HIS A 4 4.35 4.96 -7.25
N LYS A 5 3.77 6.00 -7.82
CA LYS A 5 2.52 5.90 -8.62
C LYS A 5 2.73 5.06 -9.87
N VAL A 6 3.93 5.16 -10.44
CA VAL A 6 4.37 4.37 -11.59
C VAL A 6 5.62 3.60 -11.15
N PRO A 7 5.65 2.27 -11.32
CA PRO A 7 6.77 1.47 -10.87
C PRO A 7 8.13 1.96 -11.36
N ALA A 8 9.13 1.96 -10.49
CA ALA A 8 10.48 2.36 -10.84
C ALA A 8 11.06 1.51 -11.98
N THR A 9 10.75 0.21 -11.98
CA THR A 9 11.14 -0.73 -13.05
C THR A 9 10.51 -0.39 -14.40
N TYR A 10 9.28 0.13 -14.42
CA TYR A 10 8.66 0.64 -15.64
C TYR A 10 9.37 1.90 -16.12
N LEU A 11 9.64 2.85 -15.21
CA LEU A 11 10.31 4.10 -15.54
C LEU A 11 11.74 3.86 -16.03
N SER A 12 12.46 2.90 -15.44
CA SER A 12 13.83 2.56 -15.86
C SER A 12 13.92 2.10 -17.34
N GLY A 13 12.81 1.56 -17.85
CA GLY A 13 12.69 1.19 -19.25
C GLY A 13 12.66 2.36 -20.22
N TRP A 14 12.42 3.57 -19.72
CA TRP A 14 12.34 4.81 -20.50
C TRP A 14 13.45 5.78 -20.16
N GLU A 15 14.45 5.33 -19.40
CA GLU A 15 15.59 6.17 -19.07
C GLU A 15 16.31 6.64 -20.32
N ILE A 16 16.80 7.88 -20.23
CA ILE A 16 17.61 8.48 -21.28
C ILE A 16 18.97 7.76 -21.25
N PRO A 17 19.42 7.11 -22.35
CA PRO A 17 20.63 6.27 -22.35
C PRO A 17 21.90 6.92 -21.82
N THR A 18 21.97 8.26 -21.89
CA THR A 18 23.14 9.06 -21.44
C THR A 18 22.94 9.65 -20.04
N LEU A 19 21.80 9.47 -19.41
CA LEU A 19 21.43 10.16 -18.17
C LEU A 19 20.68 9.19 -17.26
N LYS A 20 21.43 8.49 -16.44
CA LYS A 20 20.89 7.57 -15.44
C LYS A 20 19.79 8.22 -14.59
N ASP A 21 18.75 7.46 -14.28
CA ASP A 21 17.60 7.84 -13.43
C ASP A 21 16.81 9.04 -13.97
N ARG A 22 16.85 9.32 -15.28
CA ARG A 22 16.10 10.42 -15.90
C ARG A 22 15.32 9.95 -17.11
N ILE A 23 14.08 10.47 -17.21
CA ILE A 23 13.16 10.19 -18.32
C ILE A 23 12.65 11.50 -18.93
N TYR A 24 12.18 11.39 -20.18
CA TYR A 24 11.43 12.47 -20.81
C TYR A 24 9.95 12.35 -20.46
N VAL A 25 9.31 13.44 -20.06
CA VAL A 25 7.89 13.51 -19.77
C VAL A 25 7.20 14.43 -20.75
N PHE A 26 6.06 13.99 -21.28
CA PHE A 26 5.23 14.75 -22.21
C PHE A 26 3.96 15.22 -21.49
N TYR A 27 3.67 16.50 -21.54
CA TYR A 27 2.44 17.03 -20.97
C TYR A 27 1.33 17.06 -22.00
N LYS A 28 0.27 16.31 -21.76
CA LYS A 28 -0.90 16.21 -22.64
C LYS A 28 -1.61 17.56 -22.84
N ASN A 29 -1.56 18.45 -21.87
CA ASN A 29 -2.35 19.69 -21.82
C ASN A 29 -1.56 20.97 -22.16
N GLN A 30 -0.41 20.88 -22.82
CA GLN A 30 0.22 22.08 -23.35
C GLN A 30 -0.52 22.53 -24.60
N THR A 31 -1.35 23.57 -24.44
CA THR A 31 -1.96 24.28 -25.55
C THR A 31 -0.84 24.81 -26.43
N ALA A 32 -0.83 24.40 -27.68
CA ALA A 32 0.09 24.92 -28.67
C ALA A 32 -0.11 26.45 -28.76
N GLN A 33 0.83 27.22 -28.28
CA GLN A 33 0.87 28.64 -28.59
C GLN A 33 1.13 28.75 -30.09
N ASN A 34 0.21 29.41 -30.81
CA ASN A 34 0.26 29.70 -32.25
C ASN A 34 0.10 28.50 -33.20
N GLY A 35 -0.67 27.45 -32.82
CA GLY A 35 -0.95 26.32 -33.73
C GLY A 35 0.24 25.41 -34.02
N ILE A 36 1.40 25.68 -33.44
CA ILE A 36 2.59 24.84 -33.57
C ILE A 36 2.56 23.87 -32.40
N VAL A 37 2.30 22.59 -32.68
CA VAL A 37 2.55 21.51 -31.73
C VAL A 37 4.03 21.57 -31.41
N LYS A 38 4.39 22.09 -30.22
CA LYS A 38 5.77 22.00 -29.73
C LYS A 38 6.04 20.51 -29.52
N ARG A 39 6.66 19.91 -30.53
CA ARG A 39 7.25 18.58 -30.39
C ARG A 39 8.30 18.71 -29.33
N PHE A 40 8.05 18.08 -28.18
CA PHE A 40 9.05 17.87 -27.15
C PHE A 40 9.70 19.16 -26.62
N ARG A 41 9.11 19.76 -25.59
CA ARG A 41 10.00 20.44 -24.66
C ARG A 41 10.87 19.32 -24.10
N ASP A 42 12.19 19.58 -24.08
CA ASP A 42 13.13 18.96 -23.16
C ASP A 42 12.63 19.33 -21.76
N VAL A 43 11.56 18.67 -21.37
CA VAL A 43 10.90 18.92 -20.10
C VAL A 43 11.87 18.39 -19.10
N ASP A 44 12.36 19.27 -18.34
CA ASP A 44 13.24 19.10 -17.22
C ASP A 44 13.44 17.63 -16.90
N ARG A 45 14.60 17.11 -17.23
CA ARG A 45 15.08 15.75 -17.00
C ARG A 45 14.64 15.30 -15.62
N ILE A 46 13.41 14.77 -15.54
CA ILE A 46 12.76 14.46 -14.29
C ILE A 46 13.36 13.16 -13.78
N THR A 47 13.78 13.16 -12.52
CA THR A 47 14.21 11.92 -11.86
C THR A 47 13.00 11.00 -11.65
N THR A 48 13.23 9.71 -11.62
CA THR A 48 12.19 8.71 -11.30
C THR A 48 11.57 8.93 -9.93
N GLU A 49 12.26 9.66 -9.05
CA GLU A 49 11.78 10.06 -7.71
C GLU A 49 11.04 11.41 -7.69
N HIS A 50 10.76 11.98 -8.87
CA HIS A 50 10.03 13.25 -8.93
C HIS A 50 8.60 13.09 -8.41
N SER A 51 8.04 14.16 -7.82
CA SER A 51 6.69 14.19 -7.26
C SER A 51 5.57 13.81 -8.24
N TYR A 52 5.80 13.83 -9.54
CA TYR A 52 4.87 13.30 -10.53
C TYR A 52 4.74 11.78 -10.46
N PHE A 53 5.77 11.08 -10.02
CA PHE A 53 5.84 9.62 -9.94
C PHE A 53 5.79 9.10 -8.52
N MET A 54 6.05 9.97 -7.53
CA MET A 54 6.03 9.65 -6.11
C MET A 54 4.93 10.43 -5.41
N GLU A 55 4.24 9.79 -4.51
CA GLU A 55 3.26 10.41 -3.64
C GLU A 55 3.34 9.83 -2.24
N GLU A 56 3.20 10.69 -1.24
CA GLU A 56 3.00 10.24 0.13
C GLU A 56 1.62 9.60 0.24
N ASP A 57 1.57 8.48 0.92
CA ASP A 57 0.33 7.74 1.19
C ASP A 57 -0.48 7.35 -0.07
N PHE A 58 0.19 7.14 -1.20
CA PHE A 58 -0.44 6.77 -2.47
C PHE A 58 -1.32 5.52 -2.36
N TYR A 59 -0.91 4.57 -1.52
CA TYR A 59 -1.66 3.36 -1.22
C TYR A 59 -2.51 3.48 0.05
N TYR A 60 -2.76 4.71 0.53
CA TYR A 60 -3.65 4.91 1.66
C TYR A 60 -5.05 4.45 1.26
N ILE A 61 -5.38 3.24 1.70
CA ILE A 61 -6.73 2.71 1.70
C ILE A 61 -7.25 3.02 3.09
N ASP A 62 -8.46 3.54 3.20
CA ASP A 62 -9.17 3.57 4.48
C ASP A 62 -9.35 2.12 4.92
N PHE A 63 -8.39 1.66 5.73
CA PHE A 63 -8.24 0.27 6.09
C PHE A 63 -8.75 0.08 7.51
N SER A 64 -9.76 -0.74 7.65
CA SER A 64 -10.19 -1.25 8.95
C SER A 64 -9.85 -2.72 9.06
N ILE A 65 -9.30 -3.11 10.21
CA ILE A 65 -9.10 -4.53 10.52
C ILE A 65 -10.37 -5.21 11.00
N ASP A 66 -11.46 -4.46 11.23
CA ASP A 66 -12.72 -4.99 11.74
C ASP A 66 -13.23 -6.15 10.85
N GLY A 67 -13.43 -7.30 11.46
CA GLY A 67 -13.89 -8.52 10.80
C GLY A 67 -12.80 -9.40 10.16
N ILE A 68 -11.55 -8.92 10.09
CA ILE A 68 -10.42 -9.71 9.58
C ILE A 68 -9.30 -9.92 10.60
N GLU A 69 -9.47 -9.43 11.83
CA GLU A 69 -8.47 -9.47 12.91
C GLU A 69 -7.98 -10.89 13.19
N TYR A 70 -8.85 -11.89 13.02
CA TYR A 70 -8.49 -13.30 13.22
C TYR A 70 -7.43 -13.82 12.24
N LYS A 71 -7.19 -13.11 11.13
CA LYS A 71 -6.15 -13.41 10.14
C LYS A 71 -4.85 -12.66 10.41
N LEU A 72 -4.85 -11.73 11.34
CA LEU A 72 -3.76 -10.77 11.58
C LEU A 72 -3.03 -11.07 12.90
N GLU A 73 -2.92 -12.37 13.28
CA GLU A 73 -2.30 -12.77 14.53
C GLU A 73 -0.89 -12.23 14.72
N LYS A 74 -0.06 -12.35 13.69
CA LYS A 74 1.33 -11.91 13.73
C LYS A 74 1.44 -10.39 13.90
N GLU A 75 0.67 -9.65 13.13
CA GLU A 75 0.66 -8.18 13.11
C GLU A 75 0.15 -7.63 14.45
N ILE A 76 -0.95 -8.16 14.96
CA ILE A 76 -1.53 -7.75 16.24
C ILE A 76 -0.60 -8.10 17.39
N ASN A 77 -0.01 -9.29 17.42
CA ASN A 77 0.99 -9.64 18.43
C ASN A 77 2.21 -8.71 18.36
N THR A 78 2.67 -8.36 17.16
CA THR A 78 3.78 -7.41 16.98
C THR A 78 3.41 -6.04 17.54
N PHE A 79 2.19 -5.55 17.31
CA PHE A 79 1.71 -4.28 17.86
C PHE A 79 1.73 -4.29 19.40
N PHE A 80 1.20 -5.33 20.01
CA PHE A 80 1.20 -5.45 21.47
C PHE A 80 2.63 -5.53 22.04
N ASN A 81 3.55 -6.18 21.35
CA ASN A 81 4.96 -6.29 21.76
C ASN A 81 5.72 -4.94 21.72
N LEU A 82 5.17 -3.90 21.08
CA LEU A 82 5.73 -2.54 21.17
C LEU A 82 5.55 -1.92 22.55
N ASN A 83 4.69 -2.50 23.40
CA ASN A 83 4.42 -2.05 24.79
C ASN A 83 4.04 -0.56 24.89
N GLN A 84 3.39 -0.02 23.86
CA GLN A 84 2.95 1.38 23.84
C GLN A 84 1.69 1.61 24.68
N TYR A 85 0.93 0.55 24.92
CA TYR A 85 -0.34 0.60 25.64
C TYR A 85 -0.41 -0.46 26.72
N THR A 86 -1.02 -0.10 27.85
CA THR A 86 -1.48 -1.03 28.87
C THR A 86 -3.00 -1.09 28.79
N ILE A 87 -3.54 -2.27 28.53
CA ILE A 87 -4.97 -2.46 28.31
C ILE A 87 -5.48 -3.50 29.29
N THR A 88 -6.52 -3.13 30.03
CA THR A 88 -7.17 -4.02 30.99
C THR A 88 -8.67 -3.97 30.84
N CYS A 89 -9.35 -5.05 31.19
CA CYS A 89 -10.81 -5.11 31.29
C CYS A 89 -11.22 -6.06 32.41
N GLU A 90 -12.47 -5.96 32.86
CA GLU A 90 -13.05 -7.00 33.68
C GLU A 90 -13.29 -8.26 32.85
N ASP A 91 -12.99 -9.42 33.42
CA ASP A 91 -13.28 -10.72 32.77
C ASP A 91 -14.80 -11.01 32.82
N ASP A 92 -15.50 -10.60 31.79
CA ASP A 92 -16.94 -10.82 31.65
C ASP A 92 -17.31 -12.28 31.34
N LEU A 93 -16.32 -13.11 31.06
CA LEU A 93 -16.47 -14.55 30.84
C LEU A 93 -16.24 -15.36 32.14
N ALA A 94 -15.70 -14.73 33.19
CA ALA A 94 -15.50 -15.39 34.48
C ALA A 94 -16.86 -15.61 35.20
N VAL A 95 -17.04 -16.82 35.72
CA VAL A 95 -18.13 -17.14 36.62
C VAL A 95 -17.73 -16.69 38.02
N VAL A 96 -18.39 -15.67 38.53
CA VAL A 96 -18.18 -15.13 39.90
C VAL A 96 -19.43 -15.34 40.74
N ALA A 97 -19.24 -15.52 42.08
CA ALA A 97 -20.36 -15.61 43.01
C ALA A 97 -21.02 -14.24 43.19
N ASP A 98 -22.29 -14.26 43.63
CA ASP A 98 -23.05 -13.02 43.88
C ASP A 98 -22.30 -12.12 44.88
N GLY A 99 -22.03 -10.88 44.43
CA GLY A 99 -21.31 -9.88 45.25
C GLY A 99 -19.79 -9.91 45.12
N GLU A 100 -19.20 -10.82 44.36
CA GLU A 100 -17.77 -10.81 44.09
C GLU A 100 -17.43 -9.96 42.88
N SER A 101 -16.27 -9.28 42.92
CA SER A 101 -15.77 -8.51 41.78
C SER A 101 -15.17 -9.46 40.76
N ARG A 102 -15.39 -9.15 39.46
CA ARG A 102 -14.76 -9.88 38.37
C ARG A 102 -13.26 -9.66 38.34
N PRO A 103 -12.47 -10.68 37.99
CA PRO A 103 -11.05 -10.53 37.84
C PRO A 103 -10.72 -9.56 36.71
N ILE A 104 -9.59 -8.85 36.86
CA ILE A 104 -9.07 -7.98 35.81
C ILE A 104 -8.14 -8.78 34.91
N VAL A 105 -8.34 -8.65 33.62
CA VAL A 105 -7.54 -9.32 32.58
C VAL A 105 -6.74 -8.26 31.82
N THR A 106 -5.51 -8.59 31.47
CA THR A 106 -4.66 -7.77 30.60
C THR A 106 -4.80 -8.24 29.16
N ILE A 107 -5.03 -7.28 28.23
CA ILE A 107 -5.07 -7.52 26.81
C ILE A 107 -3.71 -7.18 26.23
N ASN A 108 -2.90 -8.19 25.92
CA ASN A 108 -1.51 -8.04 25.49
C ASN A 108 -1.09 -8.97 24.36
N SER A 109 -2.05 -9.64 23.74
CA SER A 109 -1.84 -10.56 22.63
C SER A 109 -3.04 -10.63 21.73
N HIS A 110 -2.85 -11.14 20.53
CA HIS A 110 -3.96 -11.43 19.60
C HIS A 110 -5.01 -12.37 20.23
N GLU A 111 -4.60 -13.37 20.99
CA GLU A 111 -5.51 -14.30 21.66
C GLU A 111 -6.43 -13.55 22.65
N THR A 112 -5.85 -12.75 23.55
CA THR A 112 -6.61 -11.96 24.52
C THR A 112 -7.44 -10.88 23.82
N TYR A 113 -6.91 -10.26 22.79
CA TYR A 113 -7.64 -9.33 21.94
C TYR A 113 -8.90 -9.99 21.34
N GLN A 114 -8.77 -11.13 20.66
CA GLN A 114 -9.90 -11.84 20.06
C GLN A 114 -10.94 -12.28 21.10
N LYS A 115 -10.48 -12.70 22.26
CA LYS A 115 -11.36 -13.18 23.35
C LYS A 115 -12.26 -12.08 23.91
N TYR A 116 -11.76 -10.83 24.00
CA TYR A 116 -12.46 -9.74 24.66
C TYR A 116 -12.87 -8.57 23.73
N LYS A 117 -12.64 -8.67 22.42
CA LYS A 117 -12.89 -7.57 21.47
C LYS A 117 -14.35 -7.12 21.38
N ASP A 118 -15.30 -8.02 21.59
CA ASP A 118 -16.71 -7.70 21.51
C ASP A 118 -17.16 -6.76 22.65
N ASN A 119 -16.34 -6.62 23.68
CA ASN A 119 -16.60 -5.80 24.86
C ASN A 119 -15.60 -4.65 25.06
N MET A 120 -14.97 -4.17 23.99
CA MET A 120 -13.95 -3.11 24.02
C MET A 120 -14.40 -1.81 24.71
N LYS A 121 -15.70 -1.53 24.75
CA LYS A 121 -16.23 -0.36 25.48
C LYS A 121 -15.91 -0.36 26.97
N ASN A 122 -15.60 -1.53 27.54
CA ASN A 122 -15.27 -1.71 28.95
C ASN A 122 -13.74 -1.79 29.17
N TRP A 123 -12.93 -1.56 28.14
CA TRP A 123 -11.49 -1.56 28.27
C TRP A 123 -11.00 -0.28 28.91
N SER A 124 -10.06 -0.40 29.82
CA SER A 124 -9.26 0.70 30.31
C SER A 124 -7.93 0.69 29.56
N ILE A 125 -7.67 1.74 28.80
CA ILE A 125 -6.49 1.86 27.94
C ILE A 125 -5.65 3.03 28.45
N SER A 126 -4.37 2.79 28.69
CA SER A 126 -3.40 3.84 29.00
C SER A 126 -2.15 3.70 28.14
N ASP A 127 -1.51 4.83 27.85
CA ASP A 127 -0.23 4.86 27.16
C ASP A 127 0.94 4.53 28.10
N SER A 128 2.16 4.56 27.59
CA SER A 128 3.38 4.30 28.34
C SER A 128 3.66 5.32 29.47
N SER A 129 3.02 6.49 29.45
CA SER A 129 3.07 7.49 30.51
C SER A 129 2.02 7.26 31.60
N GLY A 130 1.08 6.33 31.41
CA GLY A 130 -0.08 6.08 32.24
C GLY A 130 -1.27 7.00 31.96
N ALA A 131 -1.24 7.84 30.90
CA ALA A 131 -2.35 8.66 30.51
C ALA A 131 -3.43 7.83 29.81
N LEU A 132 -4.71 8.12 30.14
CA LEU A 132 -5.83 7.43 29.53
C LEU A 132 -5.92 7.73 28.02
N VAL A 133 -6.13 6.68 27.23
CA VAL A 133 -6.26 6.76 25.77
C VAL A 133 -7.70 6.41 25.38
N PRO A 134 -8.38 7.25 24.59
CA PRO A 134 -9.69 6.93 24.03
C PRO A 134 -9.63 5.65 23.19
N LEU A 135 -10.72 4.87 23.22
CA LEU A 135 -10.82 3.65 22.42
C LEU A 135 -10.69 3.90 20.90
N SER A 136 -11.21 5.05 20.42
CA SER A 136 -11.03 5.48 19.03
C SER A 136 -9.57 5.58 18.65
N ASP A 137 -8.80 6.29 19.46
CA ASP A 137 -7.38 6.57 19.20
C ASP A 137 -6.53 5.29 19.22
N PHE A 138 -6.87 4.37 20.13
CA PHE A 138 -6.27 3.03 20.16
C PHE A 138 -6.58 2.24 18.89
N LYS A 139 -7.85 2.23 18.44
CA LYS A 139 -8.26 1.55 17.21
C LYS A 139 -7.56 2.14 15.99
N ASP A 140 -7.47 3.44 15.91
CA ASP A 140 -6.77 4.13 14.82
C ASP A 140 -5.28 3.81 14.82
N ALA A 141 -4.65 3.76 16.00
CA ALA A 141 -3.24 3.37 16.13
C ALA A 141 -3.02 1.91 15.70
N LEU A 142 -3.87 0.99 16.13
CA LEU A 142 -3.80 -0.42 15.74
C LEU A 142 -4.02 -0.60 14.24
N ASN A 143 -5.05 0.02 13.67
CA ASN A 143 -5.33 0.00 12.22
C ASN A 143 -4.15 0.55 11.43
N SER A 144 -3.63 1.71 11.81
CA SER A 144 -2.50 2.35 11.14
C SER A 144 -1.23 1.51 11.19
N PHE A 145 -0.96 0.86 12.32
CA PHE A 145 0.17 -0.06 12.47
C PHE A 145 0.03 -1.26 11.55
N VAL A 146 -1.10 -1.96 11.63
CA VAL A 146 -1.35 -3.16 10.80
C VAL A 146 -1.31 -2.78 9.31
N PHE A 147 -1.91 -1.66 8.93
CA PHE A 147 -1.84 -1.17 7.55
C PHE A 147 -0.40 -0.92 7.10
N SER A 148 0.44 -0.32 7.95
CA SER A 148 1.84 -0.05 7.60
C SER A 148 2.62 -1.33 7.34
N VAL A 149 2.40 -2.38 8.15
CA VAL A 149 3.06 -3.68 8.01
C VAL A 149 2.55 -4.43 6.79
N VAL A 150 1.23 -4.52 6.63
CA VAL A 150 0.59 -5.21 5.48
C VAL A 150 0.87 -4.47 4.17
N GLY A 151 0.85 -3.13 4.19
CA GLY A 151 1.17 -2.30 3.03
C GLY A 151 2.60 -2.53 2.53
N VAL A 152 3.58 -2.61 3.43
CA VAL A 152 4.97 -2.95 3.08
C VAL A 152 5.05 -4.36 2.49
N ILE A 153 4.37 -5.34 3.06
CA ILE A 153 4.36 -6.72 2.54
C ILE A 153 3.76 -6.76 1.13
N ILE A 154 2.66 -6.06 0.90
CA ILE A 154 2.03 -6.02 -0.43
C ILE A 154 2.96 -5.33 -1.43
N GLU A 155 3.54 -4.19 -1.06
CA GLU A 155 4.43 -3.44 -1.95
C GLU A 155 5.70 -4.22 -2.29
N GLU A 156 6.39 -4.75 -1.28
CA GLU A 156 7.68 -5.43 -1.47
C GLU A 156 7.53 -6.84 -2.06
N ASN A 157 6.57 -7.62 -1.55
CA ASN A 157 6.50 -9.03 -1.94
C ASN A 157 5.62 -9.24 -3.17
N TYR A 158 4.50 -8.55 -3.27
CA TYR A 158 3.58 -8.77 -4.38
C TYR A 158 3.89 -7.85 -5.56
N PHE A 159 3.91 -6.54 -5.36
CA PHE A 159 4.12 -5.62 -6.48
C PHE A 159 5.57 -5.67 -6.99
N ALA A 160 6.55 -5.50 -6.13
CA ALA A 160 7.94 -5.43 -6.56
C ALA A 160 8.43 -6.80 -7.06
N ASN A 161 8.21 -7.87 -6.31
CA ASN A 161 8.79 -9.17 -6.64
C ASN A 161 7.99 -9.94 -7.69
N ASP A 162 6.66 -10.00 -7.56
CA ASP A 162 5.85 -10.85 -8.43
C ASP A 162 5.46 -10.18 -9.75
N ILE A 163 5.31 -8.87 -9.75
CA ILE A 163 4.77 -8.13 -10.89
C ILE A 163 5.83 -7.28 -11.57
N GLU A 164 6.48 -6.39 -10.83
CA GLU A 164 7.41 -5.44 -11.43
C GLU A 164 8.68 -6.10 -11.95
N ASN A 165 9.17 -7.14 -11.28
CA ASN A 165 10.34 -7.88 -11.77
C ASN A 165 10.08 -8.57 -13.11
N LYS A 166 8.84 -8.96 -13.41
CA LYS A 166 8.47 -9.55 -14.71
C LYS A 166 8.40 -8.51 -15.84
N TRP A 167 8.29 -7.23 -15.50
CA TRP A 167 8.05 -6.18 -16.50
C TRP A 167 9.14 -6.07 -17.56
N ASN A 168 10.40 -6.21 -17.17
CA ASN A 168 11.50 -6.13 -18.12
C ASN A 168 11.41 -7.22 -19.19
N ASP A 169 11.04 -8.44 -18.78
CA ASP A 169 10.84 -9.56 -19.72
C ASP A 169 9.60 -9.38 -20.58
N VAL A 170 8.50 -8.88 -19.99
CA VAL A 170 7.27 -8.55 -20.73
C VAL A 170 7.56 -7.49 -21.78
N ARG A 171 8.26 -6.44 -21.42
CA ARG A 171 8.66 -5.36 -22.33
C ARG A 171 9.56 -5.88 -23.46
N ALA A 172 10.56 -6.68 -23.12
CA ALA A 172 11.46 -7.29 -24.12
C ALA A 172 10.69 -8.17 -25.11
N SER A 173 9.74 -8.96 -24.61
CA SER A 173 8.84 -9.78 -25.43
C SER A 173 7.99 -8.91 -26.36
N ILE A 174 7.38 -7.83 -25.87
CA ILE A 174 6.59 -6.93 -26.70
C ILE A 174 7.45 -6.31 -27.81
N ILE A 175 8.64 -5.84 -27.48
CA ILE A 175 9.58 -5.28 -28.46
C ILE A 175 9.92 -6.32 -29.55
N ALA A 176 10.23 -7.55 -29.14
CA ALA A 176 10.55 -8.63 -30.07
C ALA A 176 9.35 -8.96 -30.95
N ASP A 177 8.15 -9.10 -30.39
CA ASP A 177 6.92 -9.43 -31.10
C ASP A 177 6.48 -8.32 -32.08
N THR A 178 6.87 -7.06 -31.82
CA THR A 178 6.55 -5.91 -32.66
C THR A 178 7.63 -5.52 -33.65
N THR A 179 8.84 -6.06 -33.50
CA THR A 179 9.96 -5.74 -34.39
C THR A 179 9.67 -6.21 -35.82
N GLY A 180 9.79 -5.30 -36.77
CA GLY A 180 9.57 -5.58 -38.19
C GLY A 180 8.11 -5.58 -38.64
N LEU A 181 7.15 -5.31 -37.75
CA LEU A 181 5.75 -5.17 -38.11
C LEU A 181 5.47 -3.79 -38.70
N SER A 182 4.62 -3.75 -39.71
CA SER A 182 4.11 -2.50 -40.27
C SER A 182 2.94 -1.98 -39.44
N ALA A 183 2.76 -0.66 -39.40
CA ALA A 183 1.62 -0.06 -38.74
C ALA A 183 0.29 -0.62 -39.22
N GLY A 184 -0.63 -0.92 -38.31
CA GLY A 184 -1.95 -1.47 -38.63
C GLY A 184 -2.04 -3.00 -38.64
N ASN A 185 -0.94 -3.72 -38.54
CA ASN A 185 -0.98 -5.16 -38.41
C ASN A 185 -1.38 -5.59 -36.99
N PRO A 186 -2.18 -6.67 -36.86
CA PRO A 186 -2.46 -7.24 -35.53
C PRO A 186 -1.19 -7.77 -34.89
N ILE A 187 -1.04 -7.49 -33.60
CA ILE A 187 0.10 -7.92 -32.81
C ILE A 187 -0.31 -9.14 -31.98
N SER A 188 0.47 -10.20 -32.07
CA SER A 188 0.37 -11.32 -31.14
C SER A 188 1.44 -11.17 -30.06
N ILE A 189 1.02 -10.93 -28.83
CA ILE A 189 1.94 -10.76 -27.70
C ILE A 189 2.16 -12.11 -27.02
N THR A 190 3.39 -12.61 -27.03
CA THR A 190 3.75 -13.91 -26.46
C THR A 190 3.46 -13.98 -24.96
N ARG A 191 3.76 -12.90 -24.21
CA ARG A 191 3.50 -12.82 -22.74
C ARG A 191 2.23 -12.01 -22.43
N LYS A 192 1.14 -12.28 -23.17
CA LYS A 192 -0.10 -11.54 -23.09
C LYS A 192 -0.69 -11.46 -21.68
N ASN A 193 -0.69 -12.57 -20.94
CA ASN A 193 -1.28 -12.62 -19.61
C ASN A 193 -0.48 -11.76 -18.61
N ASP A 194 0.84 -11.88 -18.63
CA ASP A 194 1.71 -11.06 -17.75
C ASP A 194 1.58 -9.57 -18.09
N PHE A 195 1.42 -9.23 -19.38
CA PHE A 195 1.17 -7.86 -19.82
C PHE A 195 -0.17 -7.32 -19.28
N PHE A 196 -1.25 -8.11 -19.39
CA PHE A 196 -2.54 -7.69 -18.88
C PHE A 196 -2.58 -7.60 -17.36
N GLU A 197 -1.92 -8.52 -16.65
CA GLU A 197 -1.78 -8.46 -15.20
C GLU A 197 -1.10 -7.15 -14.80
N PHE A 198 0.06 -6.86 -15.37
CA PHE A 198 0.78 -5.62 -15.12
C PHE A 198 -0.06 -4.38 -15.46
N TYR A 199 -0.68 -4.34 -16.64
CA TYR A 199 -1.50 -3.22 -17.08
C TYR A 199 -2.71 -2.99 -16.16
N THR A 200 -3.43 -4.05 -15.81
CA THR A 200 -4.61 -3.96 -14.93
C THR A 200 -4.24 -3.41 -13.56
N LEU A 201 -3.12 -3.87 -13.00
CA LEU A 201 -2.65 -3.37 -11.72
C LEU A 201 -2.21 -1.91 -11.78
N GLN A 202 -1.55 -1.49 -12.87
CA GLN A 202 -1.23 -0.08 -13.08
C GLN A 202 -2.51 0.77 -13.22
N TYR A 203 -3.51 0.28 -13.96
CA TYR A 203 -4.79 0.95 -14.09
C TYR A 203 -5.48 1.12 -12.74
N LEU A 204 -5.55 0.07 -11.94
CA LEU A 204 -6.13 0.11 -10.59
C LEU A 204 -5.34 1.03 -9.62
N ARG A 205 -4.04 1.19 -9.82
CA ARG A 205 -3.22 2.15 -9.07
C ARG A 205 -3.56 3.61 -9.39
N VAL A 206 -3.89 3.91 -10.65
CA VAL A 206 -4.11 5.28 -11.12
C VAL A 206 -5.54 5.76 -10.90
N ASP A 207 -6.52 4.87 -11.03
CA ASP A 207 -7.94 5.24 -11.18
C ASP A 207 -8.66 5.63 -9.86
N ARG A 208 -8.06 5.37 -8.71
CA ARG A 208 -8.69 5.62 -7.41
C ARG A 208 -8.82 7.10 -6.99
N ARG A 209 -8.37 8.05 -7.82
CA ARG A 209 -8.28 9.49 -7.44
C ARG A 209 -9.06 10.44 -8.34
N TYR A 210 -9.85 9.94 -9.26
CA TYR A 210 -10.58 10.80 -10.20
C TYR A 210 -12.09 10.81 -9.98
N ASP A 211 -12.57 10.25 -8.85
CA ASP A 211 -13.98 10.35 -8.41
C ASP A 211 -14.15 11.43 -7.33
#